data_151f1e8613606ece9e2b9a38a40e3468
#
_entry.id   151f1e8613606ece9e2b9a38a40e3468
#
_cell.length_a   1.000
_cell.length_b   1.000
_cell.length_c   1.000
_cell.angle_alpha   90.00
_cell.angle_beta   90.00
_cell.angle_gamma   90.00
#
_symmetry.space_group_name_H-M   'P 1'
#
loop_
_entity.id
_entity.type
_entity.pdbx_description
1 polymer ?
#
loop_
_entity_poly.entity_id
_entity_poly.type
_entity_poly.pdbx_seq_one_letter_code
_entity_poly.pdbx_strand_id
1 'polypeptide(L)'
;MNPNFACIKDEGRRPKNVNPRKQPLILGVALAGLLLAGGLQSSGAKSAADDSKTSAPRLVLPLTSMDGLEVRGISDAGADPVKIQSEVASYRGRRAVKLVNDDGPAGTTTGGQVLAIVKTSDFKDGTIEADLAGFPREGAKPSTRGFIGIAFRVQDHGSRYEAFYLRMTNGRSSDQLQRNHSTQYTSHPDFPWQRLREENPGVYESYVDLEAGAWTRIKIVVSGAKARLYVNGASQPCLIVNDLKLGEIHGQVALWTGSDTEAYFSNLTIR
;
A
#
# COMPACT_ATOMS: atom_id res chain seq x y z
N MET A 1 -26.02 12.19 45.20
CA MET A 1 -27.37 12.71 45.02
C MET A 1 -27.36 13.52 43.71
N ASN A 2 -27.89 13.17 42.65
CA ASN A 2 -29.07 12.55 42.16
C ASN A 2 -28.84 12.18 40.67
N PRO A 3 -29.30 11.07 40.13
CA PRO A 3 -29.20 10.71 38.73
C PRO A 3 -30.47 11.10 37.98
N ASN A 4 -30.38 11.52 36.73
CA ASN A 4 -31.52 11.54 35.82
C ASN A 4 -31.15 10.79 34.53
N PHE A 5 -31.55 9.53 34.48
CA PHE A 5 -31.69 8.75 33.23
C PHE A 5 -33.06 9.14 32.61
N ALA A 6 -33.05 9.73 31.43
CA ALA A 6 -34.25 9.84 30.61
C ALA A 6 -34.22 8.74 29.54
N CYS A 7 -35.15 7.81 29.69
CA CYS A 7 -35.45 6.73 28.76
C CYS A 7 -36.20 7.32 27.54
N ILE A 8 -35.63 7.31 26.34
CA ILE A 8 -36.32 7.64 25.09
C ILE A 8 -36.88 6.34 24.51
N LYS A 9 -38.20 6.26 24.42
CA LYS A 9 -38.95 5.16 23.78
C LYS A 9 -38.73 5.17 22.28
N ASP A 10 -38.31 4.03 21.77
CA ASP A 10 -38.22 3.70 20.34
C ASP A 10 -39.62 3.39 19.81
N GLU A 11 -40.16 4.27 18.95
CA GLU A 11 -41.39 3.99 18.21
C GLU A 11 -41.09 3.40 16.85
N GLY A 12 -41.47 2.15 16.69
CA GLY A 12 -41.23 1.29 15.53
C GLY A 12 -41.69 1.86 14.19
N ARG A 13 -40.78 1.88 13.23
CA ARG A 13 -41.12 1.96 11.79
C ARG A 13 -40.98 0.57 11.15
N ARG A 14 -42.12 0.03 10.71
CA ARG A 14 -42.20 -1.21 9.90
C ARG A 14 -41.53 -1.00 8.53
N PRO A 15 -40.81 -1.97 7.98
CA PRO A 15 -40.26 -1.90 6.63
C PRO A 15 -41.37 -2.03 5.57
N LYS A 16 -41.30 -1.22 4.52
CA LYS A 16 -42.17 -1.27 3.37
C LYS A 16 -41.84 -2.46 2.49
N ASN A 17 -42.86 -3.22 2.18
CA ASN A 17 -42.92 -4.39 1.30
C ASN A 17 -42.39 -4.07 -0.11
N VAL A 18 -41.32 -4.75 -0.57
CA VAL A 18 -40.81 -4.65 -1.93
C VAL A 18 -41.27 -5.87 -2.72
N ASN A 19 -42.08 -5.62 -3.72
CA ASN A 19 -42.70 -6.58 -4.63
C ASN A 19 -41.66 -7.17 -5.61
N PRO A 20 -41.50 -8.49 -5.78
CA PRO A 20 -40.57 -9.06 -6.73
C PRO A 20 -41.12 -9.02 -8.17
N ARG A 21 -40.44 -8.29 -9.06
CA ARG A 21 -40.74 -8.29 -10.49
C ARG A 21 -40.28 -9.61 -11.13
N LYS A 22 -41.21 -10.21 -11.84
CA LYS A 22 -41.07 -11.45 -12.67
C LYS A 22 -40.03 -11.21 -13.77
N GLN A 23 -39.09 -12.13 -13.93
CA GLN A 23 -38.25 -12.25 -15.12
C GLN A 23 -38.96 -13.06 -16.21
N PRO A 24 -38.85 -12.71 -17.50
CA PRO A 24 -39.37 -13.54 -18.58
C PRO A 24 -38.37 -14.65 -18.96
N LEU A 25 -38.92 -15.84 -19.10
CA LEU A 25 -38.27 -17.06 -19.61
C LEU A 25 -38.07 -16.89 -21.12
N ILE A 26 -36.85 -16.97 -21.64
CA ILE A 26 -36.59 -17.08 -23.08
C ILE A 26 -36.26 -18.51 -23.40
N LEU A 27 -37.16 -19.09 -24.19
CA LEU A 27 -37.14 -20.47 -24.69
C LEU A 27 -36.14 -20.55 -25.86
N GLY A 28 -35.25 -21.53 -25.81
CA GLY A 28 -34.27 -21.80 -26.87
C GLY A 28 -34.92 -22.47 -28.09
N VAL A 29 -34.43 -22.11 -29.26
CA VAL A 29 -34.65 -22.87 -30.50
C VAL A 29 -33.28 -23.33 -31.00
N ALA A 30 -33.13 -24.66 -31.02
CA ALA A 30 -32.05 -25.34 -31.71
C ALA A 30 -32.39 -25.47 -33.17
N LEU A 31 -31.48 -25.14 -34.08
CA LEU A 31 -31.57 -25.55 -35.48
C LEU A 31 -30.25 -26.18 -35.91
N ALA A 32 -30.33 -27.43 -36.28
CA ALA A 32 -29.28 -28.24 -36.91
C ALA A 32 -29.34 -28.08 -38.44
N GLY A 33 -28.19 -28.13 -39.09
CA GLY A 33 -28.10 -28.26 -40.55
C GLY A 33 -26.69 -27.89 -41.02
N LEU A 34 -25.96 -28.77 -41.39
CA LEU A 34 -25.62 -29.66 -42.50
C LEU A 34 -24.33 -29.23 -43.21
N LEU A 35 -23.43 -30.18 -43.35
CA LEU A 35 -22.15 -30.22 -44.05
C LEU A 35 -22.22 -29.73 -45.52
N LEU A 36 -21.13 -29.06 -45.98
CA LEU A 36 -20.56 -29.35 -47.31
C LEU A 36 -19.06 -28.99 -47.36
N ALA A 37 -18.35 -29.89 -48.02
CA ALA A 37 -16.91 -29.97 -48.17
C ALA A 37 -16.36 -29.02 -49.23
N GLY A 38 -15.05 -28.74 -49.14
CA GLY A 38 -14.21 -28.49 -50.29
C GLY A 38 -13.47 -27.16 -50.33
N GLY A 39 -12.16 -27.24 -50.25
CA GLY A 39 -11.28 -26.11 -50.64
C GLY A 39 -9.92 -26.14 -49.95
N LEU A 40 -8.99 -26.94 -50.49
CA LEU A 40 -7.54 -26.73 -50.21
C LEU A 40 -7.14 -25.34 -50.71
N GLN A 41 -6.58 -24.55 -49.83
CA GLN A 41 -5.70 -23.44 -50.23
C GLN A 41 -4.48 -23.35 -49.34
N SER A 42 -3.39 -23.19 -50.02
CA SER A 42 -2.01 -23.27 -49.66
C SER A 42 -1.58 -22.35 -48.49
N SER A 43 -0.74 -22.94 -47.68
CA SER A 43 0.18 -22.35 -46.73
C SER A 43 0.83 -21.01 -47.14
N GLY A 44 0.42 -19.96 -46.47
CA GLY A 44 1.25 -18.79 -46.27
C GLY A 44 1.80 -18.85 -44.85
N ALA A 45 3.03 -19.27 -44.67
CA ALA A 45 3.74 -19.12 -43.40
C ALA A 45 3.86 -17.64 -43.06
N LYS A 46 2.97 -17.12 -42.21
CA LYS A 46 3.21 -15.86 -41.53
C LYS A 46 4.32 -16.11 -40.53
N SER A 47 5.47 -15.53 -40.82
CA SER A 47 6.57 -15.30 -39.89
C SER A 47 5.98 -14.87 -38.54
N ALA A 48 6.24 -15.67 -37.50
CA ALA A 48 6.00 -15.25 -36.15
C ALA A 48 6.86 -13.99 -35.91
N ALA A 49 6.20 -12.85 -35.80
CA ALA A 49 6.84 -11.66 -35.28
C ALA A 49 7.30 -12.01 -33.86
N ASP A 50 8.61 -11.98 -33.69
CA ASP A 50 9.29 -12.05 -32.42
C ASP A 50 8.83 -10.86 -31.57
N ASP A 51 7.78 -11.07 -30.77
CA ASP A 51 7.39 -10.19 -29.68
C ASP A 51 8.46 -10.30 -28.57
N SER A 52 9.67 -9.85 -28.87
CA SER A 52 10.65 -9.49 -27.86
C SER A 52 10.06 -8.29 -27.09
N LYS A 53 9.18 -8.57 -26.14
CA LYS A 53 8.80 -7.61 -25.08
C LYS A 53 10.11 -7.21 -24.41
N THR A 54 10.65 -6.06 -24.81
CA THR A 54 11.74 -5.39 -24.13
C THR A 54 11.26 -5.21 -22.69
N SER A 55 11.74 -6.08 -21.79
CA SER A 55 11.40 -5.96 -20.39
C SER A 55 11.89 -4.60 -19.92
N ALA A 56 11.00 -3.80 -19.32
CA ALA A 56 11.38 -2.52 -18.73
C ALA A 56 12.63 -2.69 -17.85
N PRO A 57 13.54 -1.72 -17.80
CA PRO A 57 14.77 -1.79 -17.03
C PRO A 57 14.45 -2.13 -15.57
N ARG A 58 15.10 -3.15 -15.04
CA ARG A 58 14.90 -3.64 -13.69
C ARG A 58 16.00 -3.09 -12.78
N LEU A 59 15.63 -2.31 -11.79
CA LEU A 59 16.52 -1.90 -10.71
C LEU A 59 16.37 -2.89 -9.54
N VAL A 60 17.48 -3.50 -9.11
CA VAL A 60 17.52 -4.44 -7.99
C VAL A 60 18.51 -3.93 -6.95
N LEU A 61 18.02 -3.68 -5.75
CA LEU A 61 18.80 -3.21 -4.61
C LEU A 61 18.65 -4.22 -3.46
N PRO A 62 19.70 -4.94 -3.10
CA PRO A 62 19.66 -5.87 -1.96
C PRO A 62 19.50 -5.13 -0.62
N LEU A 63 19.75 -3.81 -0.57
CA LEU A 63 19.71 -2.96 0.61
C LEU A 63 20.70 -3.41 1.70
N THR A 64 21.90 -3.78 1.28
CA THR A 64 23.02 -4.17 2.15
C THR A 64 24.06 -3.06 2.34
N SER A 65 23.85 -1.89 1.72
CA SER A 65 24.58 -0.64 1.92
C SER A 65 23.61 0.54 1.91
N MET A 66 24.08 1.71 2.36
CA MET A 66 23.36 2.98 2.25
C MET A 66 23.63 3.70 0.93
N ASP A 67 24.50 3.13 0.09
CA ASP A 67 24.88 3.73 -1.20
C ASP A 67 23.66 3.92 -2.11
N GLY A 68 23.58 5.07 -2.75
CA GLY A 68 22.46 5.41 -3.63
C GLY A 68 21.16 5.81 -2.92
N LEU A 69 21.15 5.82 -1.59
CA LEU A 69 20.02 6.31 -0.80
C LEU A 69 20.27 7.76 -0.33
N GLU A 70 19.22 8.55 -0.34
CA GLU A 70 19.16 9.87 0.30
C GLU A 70 18.13 9.82 1.43
N VAL A 71 18.59 10.02 2.68
CA VAL A 71 17.70 9.94 3.84
C VAL A 71 17.18 11.32 4.20
N ARG A 72 15.85 11.42 4.34
CA ARG A 72 15.14 12.67 4.67
C ARG A 72 14.12 12.43 5.78
N GLY A 73 14.03 13.37 6.71
CA GLY A 73 12.90 13.52 7.61
C GLY A 73 11.88 14.47 7.02
N ILE A 74 10.63 14.05 7.02
CA ILE A 74 9.49 14.86 6.58
C ILE A 74 8.66 15.16 7.81
N SER A 75 8.76 16.38 8.32
CA SER A 75 7.98 16.83 9.47
C SER A 75 6.59 17.27 9.05
N ASP A 76 5.61 17.10 9.92
CA ASP A 76 4.32 17.75 9.75
C ASP A 76 4.48 19.28 9.88
N ALA A 77 3.61 20.04 9.22
CA ALA A 77 3.71 21.49 9.16
C ALA A 77 3.74 22.11 10.57
N GLY A 78 4.80 22.87 10.88
CA GLY A 78 4.98 23.51 12.18
C GLY A 78 5.54 22.59 13.28
N ALA A 79 5.91 21.36 12.96
CA ALA A 79 6.54 20.43 13.88
C ALA A 79 8.07 20.59 13.90
N ASP A 80 8.71 20.10 14.96
CA ASP A 80 10.17 20.00 15.03
C ASP A 80 10.73 19.06 13.97
N PRO A 81 12.00 19.23 13.56
CA PRO A 81 12.65 18.31 12.63
C PRO A 81 12.63 16.86 13.15
N VAL A 82 12.34 15.93 12.26
CA VAL A 82 12.36 14.49 12.54
C VAL A 82 13.78 14.05 12.91
N LYS A 83 13.94 13.35 14.03
CA LYS A 83 15.20 12.70 14.41
C LYS A 83 15.32 11.37 13.69
N ILE A 84 16.39 11.23 12.92
CA ILE A 84 16.60 10.07 12.07
C ILE A 84 17.78 9.26 12.56
N GLN A 85 17.60 7.94 12.69
CA GLN A 85 18.70 7.00 12.70
C GLN A 85 18.61 6.14 11.43
N SER A 86 19.71 6.03 10.71
CA SER A 86 19.78 5.22 9.48
C SER A 86 21.12 4.52 9.37
N GLU A 87 21.09 3.22 9.17
CA GLU A 87 22.28 2.38 9.10
C GLU A 87 22.00 1.09 8.33
N VAL A 88 23.03 0.33 8.06
CA VAL A 88 22.88 -1.08 7.65
C VAL A 88 23.07 -1.98 8.86
N ALA A 89 22.07 -2.78 9.18
CA ALA A 89 22.08 -3.69 10.30
C ALA A 89 21.71 -5.12 9.92
N SER A 90 22.03 -6.07 10.77
CA SER A 90 21.53 -7.45 10.65
C SER A 90 20.27 -7.60 11.48
N TYR A 91 19.19 -8.06 10.84
CA TYR A 91 17.92 -8.32 11.52
C TYR A 91 17.34 -9.66 11.09
N ARG A 92 17.07 -10.56 12.05
CA ARG A 92 16.52 -11.91 11.84
C ARG A 92 17.23 -12.64 10.68
N GLY A 93 18.57 -12.66 10.72
CA GLY A 93 19.40 -13.38 9.76
C GLY A 93 19.57 -12.72 8.39
N ARG A 94 19.07 -11.49 8.20
CA ARG A 94 19.23 -10.73 6.95
C ARG A 94 19.96 -9.41 7.20
N ARG A 95 20.87 -9.05 6.29
CA ARG A 95 21.41 -7.70 6.21
C ARG A 95 20.39 -6.77 5.55
N ALA A 96 20.17 -5.61 6.14
CA ALA A 96 19.05 -4.71 5.77
C ALA A 96 19.40 -3.25 6.03
N VAL A 97 18.75 -2.34 5.32
CA VAL A 97 18.71 -0.92 5.69
C VAL A 97 17.75 -0.78 6.87
N LYS A 98 18.26 -0.24 7.98
CA LYS A 98 17.48 0.13 9.15
C LYS A 98 17.19 1.62 9.10
N LEU A 99 15.93 2.00 9.30
CA LEU A 99 15.48 3.36 9.50
C LEU A 99 14.73 3.43 10.82
N VAL A 100 15.02 4.45 11.62
CA VAL A 100 14.27 4.77 12.83
C VAL A 100 13.82 6.22 12.74
N ASN A 101 12.54 6.44 12.92
CA ASN A 101 12.01 7.74 13.23
C ASN A 101 11.95 7.86 14.76
N ASP A 102 12.92 8.55 15.33
CA ASP A 102 13.05 8.78 16.76
C ASP A 102 12.49 10.14 17.13
N ASP A 103 11.20 10.19 17.37
CA ASP A 103 10.52 11.41 17.79
C ASP A 103 10.80 11.79 19.26
N GLY A 104 11.77 11.14 19.92
CA GLY A 104 12.12 11.37 21.32
C GLY A 104 11.28 10.56 22.31
N PRO A 105 11.24 10.94 23.59
CA PRO A 105 10.49 10.22 24.62
C PRO A 105 9.00 10.12 24.30
N ALA A 106 8.36 9.03 24.72
CA ALA A 106 6.93 8.86 24.55
C ALA A 106 6.16 10.08 25.08
N GLY A 107 5.30 10.65 24.24
CA GLY A 107 4.54 11.87 24.59
C GLY A 107 5.09 13.17 24.00
N THR A 108 6.33 13.20 23.49
CA THR A 108 6.95 14.42 22.92
C THR A 108 6.92 14.43 21.38
N THR A 109 6.33 13.46 20.75
CA THR A 109 6.37 13.30 19.31
C THR A 109 5.73 14.46 18.56
N THR A 110 6.46 14.91 17.58
CA THR A 110 6.05 15.96 16.66
C THR A 110 5.31 15.43 15.43
N GLY A 111 5.24 14.10 15.29
CA GLY A 111 4.79 13.46 14.05
C GLY A 111 5.89 13.48 13.00
N GLY A 112 5.59 12.92 11.85
CA GLY A 112 6.50 12.94 10.72
C GLY A 112 6.88 11.56 10.21
N GLN A 113 7.68 11.57 9.15
CA GLN A 113 8.05 10.37 8.40
C GLN A 113 9.53 10.42 8.06
N VAL A 114 10.13 9.26 7.85
CA VAL A 114 11.48 9.13 7.30
C VAL A 114 11.40 8.46 5.94
N LEU A 115 12.04 9.07 4.96
CA LEU A 115 12.24 8.53 3.62
C LEU A 115 13.71 8.18 3.41
N ALA A 116 13.99 7.00 2.85
CA ALA A 116 15.28 6.73 2.21
C ALA A 116 15.03 6.62 0.70
N ILE A 117 15.28 7.72 -0.01
CA ILE A 117 14.98 7.92 -1.42
C ILE A 117 16.04 7.23 -2.27
N VAL A 118 15.65 6.38 -3.21
CA VAL A 118 16.52 5.73 -4.17
C VAL A 118 16.87 6.72 -5.29
N LYS A 119 18.06 7.30 -5.22
CA LYS A 119 18.49 8.41 -6.11
C LYS A 119 18.41 8.09 -7.60
N THR A 120 18.66 6.85 -7.98
CA THR A 120 18.71 6.40 -9.38
C THR A 120 17.37 5.90 -9.90
N SER A 121 16.31 5.93 -9.08
CA SER A 121 14.98 5.50 -9.50
C SER A 121 14.23 6.63 -10.21
N ASP A 122 13.52 6.26 -11.24
CA ASP A 122 12.50 7.08 -11.90
C ASP A 122 11.32 6.16 -12.24
N PHE A 123 10.21 6.34 -11.56
CA PHE A 123 9.08 5.41 -11.56
C PHE A 123 7.77 6.15 -11.86
N LYS A 124 7.09 5.71 -12.91
CA LYS A 124 5.73 6.13 -13.24
C LYS A 124 4.77 4.96 -13.06
N ASP A 125 4.97 3.90 -13.82
CA ASP A 125 4.15 2.69 -13.86
C ASP A 125 5.05 1.45 -13.71
N GLY A 126 4.45 0.35 -13.28
CA GLY A 126 5.19 -0.91 -13.14
C GLY A 126 4.99 -1.58 -11.79
N THR A 127 6.03 -2.25 -11.31
CA THR A 127 5.96 -3.04 -10.08
C THR A 127 7.12 -2.70 -9.15
N ILE A 128 6.80 -2.47 -7.88
CA ILE A 128 7.75 -2.30 -6.79
C ILE A 128 7.56 -3.47 -5.83
N GLU A 129 8.65 -4.17 -5.49
CA GLU A 129 8.63 -5.26 -4.50
C GLU A 129 9.72 -5.02 -3.46
N ALA A 130 9.43 -5.30 -2.19
CA ALA A 130 10.40 -5.21 -1.10
C ALA A 130 10.04 -6.16 0.05
N ASP A 131 11.05 -6.54 0.82
CA ASP A 131 10.87 -7.23 2.10
C ASP A 131 10.99 -6.19 3.23
N LEU A 132 9.98 -6.12 4.09
CA LEU A 132 9.83 -5.15 5.18
C LEU A 132 9.71 -5.87 6.52
N ALA A 133 10.34 -5.32 7.58
CA ALA A 133 10.05 -5.73 8.96
C ALA A 133 10.02 -4.48 9.83
N GLY A 134 8.88 -4.23 10.48
CA GLY A 134 8.67 -3.02 11.28
C GLY A 134 7.96 -3.31 12.59
N PHE A 135 8.24 -2.51 13.60
CA PHE A 135 7.59 -2.57 14.90
C PHE A 135 7.74 -1.23 15.64
N PRO A 136 6.88 -0.95 16.64
CA PRO A 136 7.08 0.20 17.53
C PRO A 136 8.45 0.09 18.21
N ARG A 137 9.25 1.16 18.15
CA ARG A 137 10.53 1.20 18.86
C ARG A 137 10.33 1.11 20.37
N GLU A 138 11.38 0.80 21.11
CA GLU A 138 11.36 0.83 22.57
C GLU A 138 10.98 2.23 23.08
N GLY A 139 10.06 2.31 24.03
CA GLY A 139 9.54 3.57 24.58
C GLY A 139 8.56 4.31 23.67
N ALA A 140 8.11 3.70 22.56
CA ALA A 140 7.10 4.30 21.70
C ALA A 140 5.75 4.49 22.40
N LYS A 141 4.94 5.43 21.92
CA LYS A 141 3.58 5.64 22.41
C LYS A 141 2.71 4.37 22.22
N PRO A 142 1.77 4.09 23.10
CA PRO A 142 0.82 2.99 22.93
C PRO A 142 -0.02 3.06 21.64
N SER A 143 -0.13 4.25 21.04
CA SER A 143 -0.82 4.46 19.76
C SER A 143 0.03 4.13 18.53
N THR A 144 1.34 3.90 18.68
CA THR A 144 2.24 3.54 17.58
C THR A 144 1.92 2.13 17.06
N ARG A 145 1.92 1.98 15.75
CA ARG A 145 1.50 0.74 15.08
C ARG A 145 2.61 0.05 14.29
N GLY A 146 3.88 0.53 14.38
CA GLY A 146 4.96 0.02 13.55
C GLY A 146 4.71 0.34 12.08
N PHE A 147 4.70 1.63 11.75
CA PHE A 147 4.34 2.15 10.43
C PHE A 147 5.49 1.98 9.45
N ILE A 148 5.36 1.11 8.47
CA ILE A 148 6.40 0.81 7.47
C ILE A 148 5.81 0.62 6.08
N GLY A 149 6.48 1.11 5.03
CA GLY A 149 5.98 1.00 3.67
C GLY A 149 6.94 1.47 2.60
N ILE A 150 6.40 1.75 1.43
CA ILE A 150 7.11 2.30 0.28
C ILE A 150 6.38 3.54 -0.21
N ALA A 151 7.14 4.61 -0.41
CA ALA A 151 6.70 5.79 -1.16
C ALA A 151 7.16 5.67 -2.63
N PHE A 152 6.36 6.18 -3.53
CA PHE A 152 6.66 6.21 -4.97
C PHE A 152 6.18 7.51 -5.60
N ARG A 153 6.67 7.80 -6.81
CA ARG A 153 6.46 9.11 -7.45
C ARG A 153 6.90 10.26 -6.55
N VAL A 154 8.00 10.06 -5.83
CA VAL A 154 8.55 11.05 -4.89
C VAL A 154 9.11 12.22 -5.67
N GLN A 155 8.65 13.44 -5.35
CA GLN A 155 9.07 14.71 -5.94
C GLN A 155 9.95 15.48 -4.95
N ASP A 156 10.83 16.32 -5.48
CA ASP A 156 11.55 17.37 -4.76
C ASP A 156 11.97 16.98 -3.33
N HIS A 157 12.79 15.92 -3.23
CA HIS A 157 13.32 15.42 -1.96
C HIS A 157 12.27 15.03 -0.91
N GLY A 158 11.08 14.62 -1.35
CA GLY A 158 10.01 14.18 -0.45
C GLY A 158 8.92 15.22 -0.18
N SER A 159 8.91 16.34 -0.93
CA SER A 159 7.86 17.35 -0.79
C SER A 159 6.47 16.82 -1.15
N ARG A 160 6.40 15.88 -2.11
CA ARG A 160 5.16 15.22 -2.56
C ARG A 160 5.45 13.77 -2.91
N TYR A 161 4.56 12.85 -2.58
CA TYR A 161 4.66 11.43 -2.93
C TYR A 161 3.35 10.68 -2.67
N GLU A 162 3.19 9.53 -3.32
CA GLU A 162 2.22 8.50 -3.01
C GLU A 162 2.86 7.47 -2.08
N ALA A 163 2.11 6.88 -1.14
CA ALA A 163 2.63 5.80 -0.32
C ALA A 163 1.60 4.72 -0.01
N PHE A 164 2.05 3.47 -0.01
CA PHE A 164 1.40 2.39 0.71
C PHE A 164 2.21 2.01 1.93
N TYR A 165 1.55 1.92 3.08
CA TYR A 165 2.19 1.46 4.29
C TYR A 165 1.33 0.47 5.09
N LEU A 166 2.00 -0.26 5.95
CA LEU A 166 1.45 -1.25 6.85
C LEU A 166 1.47 -0.71 8.28
N ARG A 167 0.47 -1.06 9.06
CA ARG A 167 0.40 -0.91 10.51
C ARG A 167 0.63 -2.28 11.13
N MET A 168 1.89 -2.62 11.39
CA MET A 168 2.31 -3.99 11.68
C MET A 168 1.61 -4.61 12.89
N THR A 169 1.30 -3.83 13.93
CA THR A 169 0.60 -4.33 15.11
C THR A 169 -0.91 -4.50 14.92
N ASN A 170 -1.48 -3.92 13.85
CA ASN A 170 -2.92 -4.00 13.60
C ASN A 170 -3.36 -5.36 13.06
N GLY A 171 -2.51 -6.07 12.30
CA GLY A 171 -2.90 -7.30 11.61
C GLY A 171 -3.44 -8.40 12.53
N ARG A 172 -2.96 -8.45 13.79
CA ARG A 172 -3.39 -9.43 14.80
C ARG A 172 -3.97 -8.78 16.05
N SER A 173 -4.46 -7.55 15.95
CA SER A 173 -5.18 -6.90 17.06
C SER A 173 -6.45 -7.67 17.41
N SER A 174 -6.85 -7.66 18.69
CA SER A 174 -8.16 -8.14 19.14
C SER A 174 -9.31 -7.17 18.81
N ASP A 175 -8.98 -5.92 18.45
CA ASP A 175 -9.94 -4.92 18.01
C ASP A 175 -10.14 -5.05 16.49
N GLN A 176 -11.37 -5.36 16.05
CA GLN A 176 -11.71 -5.55 14.65
C GLN A 176 -11.51 -4.28 13.83
N LEU A 177 -11.80 -3.11 14.39
CA LEU A 177 -11.62 -1.84 13.68
C LEU A 177 -10.13 -1.57 13.42
N GLN A 178 -9.25 -1.84 14.39
CA GLN A 178 -7.81 -1.76 14.18
C GLN A 178 -7.35 -2.75 13.10
N ARG A 179 -7.85 -4.00 13.12
CA ARG A 179 -7.52 -4.99 12.09
C ARG A 179 -7.87 -4.49 10.68
N ASN A 180 -9.04 -3.89 10.52
CA ASN A 180 -9.48 -3.36 9.22
C ASN A 180 -8.57 -2.22 8.70
N HIS A 181 -7.76 -1.64 9.56
CA HIS A 181 -6.78 -0.59 9.24
C HIS A 181 -5.34 -1.10 9.19
N SER A 182 -5.10 -2.36 8.79
CA SER A 182 -3.75 -2.94 8.71
C SER A 182 -2.92 -2.37 7.57
N THR A 183 -3.56 -1.99 6.46
CA THR A 183 -2.92 -1.34 5.31
C THR A 183 -3.50 0.04 5.09
N GLN A 184 -2.70 0.93 4.50
CA GLN A 184 -3.12 2.29 4.19
C GLN A 184 -2.45 2.81 2.93
N TYR A 185 -3.21 3.54 2.12
CA TYR A 185 -2.70 4.46 1.10
C TYR A 185 -2.76 5.89 1.61
N THR A 186 -1.79 6.71 1.22
CA THR A 186 -1.77 8.16 1.43
C THR A 186 -1.08 8.86 0.27
N SER A 187 -1.37 10.16 0.09
CA SER A 187 -0.64 11.04 -0.82
C SER A 187 -0.22 12.30 -0.06
N HIS A 188 1.08 12.46 0.12
CA HIS A 188 1.65 13.58 0.86
C HIS A 188 1.79 14.83 -0.03
N PRO A 189 1.51 16.04 0.50
CA PRO A 189 1.01 16.34 1.84
C PRO A 189 -0.54 16.38 1.93
N ASP A 190 -1.23 16.46 0.80
CA ASP A 190 -2.62 16.94 0.74
C ASP A 190 -3.66 15.89 1.16
N PHE A 191 -3.32 14.61 1.08
CA PHE A 191 -4.22 13.51 1.42
C PHE A 191 -3.63 12.58 2.49
N PRO A 192 -3.47 13.07 3.74
CA PRO A 192 -3.08 12.24 4.87
C PRO A 192 -4.18 11.23 5.21
N TRP A 193 -3.84 10.18 5.99
CA TRP A 193 -4.79 9.11 6.31
C TRP A 193 -6.07 9.59 7.01
N GLN A 194 -5.97 10.66 7.83
CA GLN A 194 -7.12 11.24 8.52
C GLN A 194 -8.15 11.74 7.52
N ARG A 195 -7.72 12.59 6.59
CA ARG A 195 -8.56 13.15 5.54
C ARG A 195 -9.17 12.07 4.66
N LEU A 196 -8.35 11.11 4.21
CA LEU A 196 -8.84 10.00 3.37
C LEU A 196 -9.90 9.15 4.07
N ARG A 197 -9.74 8.90 5.38
CA ARG A 197 -10.71 8.16 6.17
C ARG A 197 -12.00 8.94 6.40
N GLU A 198 -11.91 10.24 6.64
CA GLU A 198 -13.06 11.11 6.85
C GLU A 198 -13.89 11.27 5.57
N GLU A 199 -13.24 11.58 4.45
CA GLU A 199 -13.89 11.81 3.16
C GLU A 199 -14.37 10.51 2.50
N ASN A 200 -13.66 9.39 2.68
CA ASN A 200 -13.90 8.12 2.01
C ASN A 200 -13.65 6.92 2.95
N PRO A 201 -14.50 6.68 3.95
CA PRO A 201 -14.29 5.63 4.95
C PRO A 201 -14.10 4.25 4.32
N GLY A 202 -13.00 3.56 4.67
CA GLY A 202 -12.71 2.19 4.23
C GLY A 202 -12.23 2.04 2.78
N VAL A 203 -12.09 3.13 2.01
CA VAL A 203 -11.68 3.06 0.59
C VAL A 203 -10.16 2.91 0.45
N TYR A 204 -9.38 3.60 1.28
CA TYR A 204 -7.92 3.67 1.19
C TYR A 204 -7.19 2.88 2.28
N GLU A 205 -7.89 1.98 2.93
CA GLU A 205 -7.37 1.10 3.97
C GLU A 205 -8.06 -0.25 3.92
N SER A 206 -7.40 -1.30 4.44
CA SER A 206 -7.91 -2.67 4.38
C SER A 206 -7.20 -3.54 5.41
N TYR A 207 -7.80 -4.72 5.66
CA TYR A 207 -7.19 -5.77 6.46
C TYR A 207 -6.18 -6.59 5.66
N VAL A 208 -5.09 -6.94 6.33
CA VAL A 208 -4.19 -8.05 5.97
C VAL A 208 -3.58 -8.63 7.24
N ASP A 209 -3.32 -9.94 7.27
CA ASP A 209 -2.61 -10.56 8.41
C ASP A 209 -1.15 -10.07 8.43
N LEU A 210 -0.74 -9.48 9.55
CA LEU A 210 0.61 -8.95 9.78
C LEU A 210 1.08 -9.36 11.18
N GLU A 211 2.36 -9.67 11.30
CA GLU A 211 3.04 -9.89 12.56
C GLU A 211 4.16 -8.86 12.74
N ALA A 212 4.09 -8.06 13.81
CA ALA A 212 5.09 -7.04 14.08
C ALA A 212 6.50 -7.66 14.20
N GLY A 213 7.45 -7.09 13.48
CA GLY A 213 8.84 -7.56 13.41
C GLY A 213 9.06 -8.80 12.54
N ALA A 214 8.04 -9.43 11.97
CA ALA A 214 8.24 -10.47 10.99
C ALA A 214 8.56 -9.87 9.59
N TRP A 215 9.43 -10.55 8.83
CA TRP A 215 9.66 -10.19 7.44
C TRP A 215 8.37 -10.36 6.63
N THR A 216 7.92 -9.29 6.04
CA THR A 216 6.71 -9.20 5.22
C THR A 216 7.10 -8.75 3.82
N ARG A 217 6.78 -9.56 2.80
CA ARG A 217 6.99 -9.16 1.41
C ARG A 217 5.80 -8.35 0.93
N ILE A 218 6.07 -7.18 0.35
CA ILE A 218 5.06 -6.40 -0.36
C ILE A 218 5.34 -6.34 -1.86
N LYS A 219 4.28 -6.22 -2.64
CA LYS A 219 4.30 -5.90 -4.06
C LYS A 219 3.28 -4.82 -4.34
N ILE A 220 3.71 -3.73 -4.94
CA ILE A 220 2.88 -2.63 -5.40
C ILE A 220 2.89 -2.65 -6.93
N VAL A 221 1.72 -2.71 -7.54
CA VAL A 221 1.55 -2.61 -9.01
C VAL A 221 0.85 -1.31 -9.32
N VAL A 222 1.47 -0.46 -10.14
CA VAL A 222 0.96 0.87 -10.52
C VAL A 222 0.73 0.90 -12.03
N SER A 223 -0.41 1.43 -12.45
CA SER A 223 -0.75 1.65 -13.86
C SER A 223 -1.65 2.87 -13.98
N GLY A 224 -1.12 3.94 -14.59
CA GLY A 224 -1.79 5.24 -14.66
C GLY A 224 -2.15 5.77 -13.26
N ALA A 225 -3.39 6.16 -13.07
CA ALA A 225 -3.90 6.61 -11.78
C ALA A 225 -4.39 5.47 -10.86
N LYS A 226 -3.94 4.22 -11.07
CA LYS A 226 -4.37 3.06 -10.30
C LYS A 226 -3.20 2.35 -9.67
N ALA A 227 -3.41 1.83 -8.44
CA ALA A 227 -2.42 1.00 -7.77
C ALA A 227 -3.06 -0.15 -6.98
N ARG A 228 -2.30 -1.23 -6.81
CA ARG A 228 -2.70 -2.42 -6.05
C ARG A 228 -1.57 -2.86 -5.15
N LEU A 229 -1.89 -3.09 -3.88
CA LEU A 229 -0.96 -3.63 -2.89
C LEU A 229 -1.23 -5.13 -2.68
N TYR A 230 -0.17 -5.92 -2.73
CA TYR A 230 -0.18 -7.36 -2.41
C TYR A 230 0.79 -7.60 -1.27
N VAL A 231 0.46 -8.53 -0.38
CA VAL A 231 1.27 -8.88 0.79
C VAL A 231 1.52 -10.39 0.81
N ASN A 232 2.74 -10.78 1.15
CA ASN A 232 3.18 -12.17 1.33
C ASN A 232 2.84 -13.11 0.16
N GLY A 233 2.94 -12.61 -1.07
CA GLY A 233 2.75 -13.41 -2.28
C GLY A 233 1.29 -13.76 -2.59
N ALA A 234 0.33 -13.10 -1.94
CA ALA A 234 -1.09 -13.29 -2.24
C ALA A 234 -1.38 -13.05 -3.73
N SER A 235 -2.24 -13.86 -4.33
CA SER A 235 -2.68 -13.72 -5.72
C SER A 235 -3.67 -12.57 -5.91
N GLN A 236 -4.39 -12.19 -4.86
CA GLN A 236 -5.30 -11.05 -4.86
C GLN A 236 -4.71 -9.88 -4.08
N PRO A 237 -4.93 -8.62 -4.51
CA PRO A 237 -4.50 -7.45 -3.76
C PRO A 237 -5.31 -7.32 -2.48
N CYS A 238 -4.62 -6.94 -1.38
CA CYS A 238 -5.30 -6.59 -0.14
C CYS A 238 -5.82 -5.15 -0.13
N LEU A 239 -5.26 -4.26 -0.95
CA LEU A 239 -5.75 -2.89 -1.09
C LEU A 239 -5.72 -2.47 -2.56
N ILE A 240 -6.80 -1.86 -3.04
CA ILE A 240 -6.99 -1.38 -4.41
C ILE A 240 -7.27 0.12 -4.34
N VAL A 241 -6.44 0.91 -5.02
CA VAL A 241 -6.63 2.36 -5.21
C VAL A 241 -6.84 2.62 -6.70
N ASN A 242 -7.94 3.26 -7.08
CA ASN A 242 -8.29 3.51 -8.47
C ASN A 242 -8.12 4.98 -8.88
N ASP A 243 -7.66 5.82 -7.96
CA ASP A 243 -7.59 7.28 -8.10
C ASP A 243 -6.40 7.84 -7.31
N LEU A 244 -5.18 7.43 -7.68
CA LEU A 244 -3.95 7.99 -7.12
C LEU A 244 -4.00 9.52 -7.18
N LYS A 245 -3.74 10.19 -6.06
CA LYS A 245 -4.03 11.61 -5.88
C LYS A 245 -3.04 12.54 -6.57
N LEU A 246 -1.82 12.08 -6.86
CA LEU A 246 -0.86 12.82 -7.69
C LEU A 246 -1.08 12.61 -9.19
N GLY A 247 -2.02 11.74 -9.59
CA GLY A 247 -2.28 11.42 -10.99
C GLY A 247 -1.15 10.62 -11.64
N GLU A 248 -0.94 10.83 -12.95
CA GLU A 248 0.00 10.05 -13.77
C GLU A 248 1.37 10.75 -13.89
N ILE A 249 2.01 11.05 -12.79
CA ILE A 249 3.36 11.62 -12.76
C ILE A 249 4.41 10.52 -12.59
N HIS A 250 5.67 10.85 -12.82
CA HIS A 250 6.82 10.00 -12.48
C HIS A 250 7.64 10.64 -11.37
N GLY A 251 8.46 9.87 -10.69
CA GLY A 251 9.32 10.33 -9.62
C GLY A 251 10.09 9.19 -8.98
N GLN A 252 10.79 9.46 -7.90
CA GLN A 252 11.62 8.48 -7.23
C GLN A 252 10.79 7.50 -6.39
N VAL A 253 11.42 6.38 -6.03
CA VAL A 253 10.92 5.41 -5.04
C VAL A 253 11.69 5.60 -3.75
N ALA A 254 11.01 5.48 -2.60
CA ALA A 254 11.65 5.56 -1.30
C ALA A 254 11.15 4.48 -0.32
N LEU A 255 12.04 4.01 0.53
CA LEU A 255 11.70 3.30 1.76
C LEU A 255 11.04 4.31 2.69
N TRP A 256 9.92 3.94 3.31
CA TRP A 256 9.11 4.85 4.12
C TRP A 256 8.88 4.29 5.53
N THR A 257 9.06 5.11 6.56
CA THR A 257 8.64 4.75 7.93
C THR A 257 8.00 5.95 8.63
N GLY A 258 6.99 5.67 9.44
CA GLY A 258 6.30 6.67 10.26
C GLY A 258 6.86 6.79 11.67
N SER A 259 6.19 7.61 12.47
CA SER A 259 6.58 7.97 13.83
C SER A 259 6.85 6.77 14.74
N ASP A 260 7.84 6.88 15.61
CA ASP A 260 8.16 5.92 16.66
C ASP A 260 8.32 4.46 16.19
N THR A 261 8.79 4.29 14.96
CA THR A 261 8.92 2.98 14.32
C THR A 261 10.39 2.63 14.09
N GLU A 262 10.76 1.42 14.45
CA GLU A 262 12.00 0.76 13.99
C GLU A 262 11.67 -0.11 12.78
N ALA A 263 12.31 0.17 11.65
CA ALA A 263 11.97 -0.38 10.34
C ALA A 263 13.21 -0.94 9.64
N TYR A 264 13.08 -2.15 9.07
CA TYR A 264 14.12 -2.84 8.30
C TYR A 264 13.61 -3.13 6.89
N PHE A 265 14.48 -2.89 5.89
CA PHE A 265 14.17 -3.06 4.48
C PHE A 265 15.23 -3.88 3.78
N SER A 266 14.82 -4.82 2.95
CA SER A 266 15.69 -5.68 2.16
C SER A 266 15.06 -5.98 0.79
N ASN A 267 15.90 -6.37 -0.19
CA ASN A 267 15.46 -6.90 -1.49
C ASN A 267 14.48 -6.00 -2.26
N LEU A 268 14.77 -4.69 -2.38
CA LEU A 268 13.97 -3.79 -3.21
C LEU A 268 14.17 -4.08 -4.70
N THR A 269 13.08 -4.24 -5.42
CA THR A 269 13.07 -4.38 -6.88
C THR A 269 12.07 -3.40 -7.48
N ILE A 270 12.47 -2.68 -8.53
CA ILE A 270 11.64 -1.74 -9.30
C ILE A 270 11.69 -2.18 -10.77
N ARG A 271 10.54 -2.36 -11.40
CA ARG A 271 10.39 -2.78 -12.80
C ARG A 271 9.38 -1.91 -13.51
#